data_651e921c76b5072474987b1e63a6acf4
#
_entry.id   651e921c76b5072474987b1e63a6acf4
#
_cell.length_a   1.000
_cell.length_b   1.000
_cell.length_c   1.000
_cell.angle_alpha   90.00
_cell.angle_beta   90.00
_cell.angle_gamma   90.00
#
_symmetry.space_group_name_H-M   'P 1'
#
loop_
_entity.id
_entity.type
_entity.pdbx_description
1 polymer ?
#
loop_
_entity_poly.entity_id
_entity_poly.type
_entity_poly.pdbx_seq_one_letter_code
_entity_poly.pdbx_strand_id
1 'polypeptide(L)'
;MLEATNFVFSDIMSQEMGEMDYTDQEKLYFGAAYYTPAAGRETELHVVSVEDTPDQALDRTEAQARFTARRIRQLLDEKFPVQAGEGAMRPVRPEDIVILMRSPRSRMQTFTRALAREGIPCGSGESEDFFSAMEIAVTVSLLEIVDNPRQDVPLIGVLRSPLVGLSPNQLAAIRAVLPEGHSDAAL
;
A
#
# COMPACT_ATOMS: atom_id res chain seq x y z
N MET A 1 -1.24 22.56 8.24
CA MET A 1 -0.97 21.79 7.02
C MET A 1 -0.99 22.66 5.77
N LEU A 2 -2.09 23.34 5.38
CA LEU A 2 -2.14 24.17 4.18
C LEU A 2 -1.09 25.29 4.18
N GLU A 3 -0.94 26.00 5.29
CA GLU A 3 0.09 27.06 5.44
C GLU A 3 1.51 26.50 5.29
N ALA A 4 1.80 25.34 5.87
CA ALA A 4 3.10 24.67 5.72
C ALA A 4 3.33 24.24 4.27
N THR A 5 2.30 23.75 3.58
CA THR A 5 2.37 23.40 2.16
C THR A 5 2.63 24.65 1.33
N ASN A 6 1.85 25.73 1.55
CA ASN A 6 2.05 27.00 0.84
C ASN A 6 3.45 27.57 1.07
N PHE A 7 3.95 27.49 2.32
CA PHE A 7 5.31 27.95 2.66
C PHE A 7 6.37 27.19 1.86
N VAL A 8 6.32 25.85 1.88
CA VAL A 8 7.28 25.01 1.15
C VAL A 8 7.21 25.27 -0.34
N PHE A 9 6.01 25.34 -0.93
CA PHE A 9 5.87 25.53 -2.36
C PHE A 9 6.26 26.93 -2.81
N SER A 10 6.05 27.98 -1.98
CA SER A 10 6.53 29.32 -2.29
C SER A 10 8.05 29.43 -2.36
N ASP A 11 8.76 28.56 -1.63
CA ASP A 11 10.23 28.55 -1.63
C ASP A 11 10.84 27.69 -2.76
N ILE A 12 10.19 26.59 -3.13
CA ILE A 12 10.77 25.62 -4.08
C ILE A 12 10.21 25.74 -5.51
N MET A 13 9.02 26.33 -5.70
CA MET A 13 8.45 26.50 -7.04
C MET A 13 8.83 27.85 -7.63
N SER A 14 9.58 27.79 -8.72
CA SER A 14 9.92 28.91 -9.58
C SER A 14 9.92 28.44 -11.02
N GLN A 15 9.90 29.36 -11.97
CA GLN A 15 9.99 29.02 -13.40
C GLN A 15 11.25 28.23 -13.73
N GLU A 16 12.35 28.45 -13.01
CA GLU A 16 13.61 27.75 -13.23
C GLU A 16 13.59 26.30 -12.70
N MET A 17 12.88 26.01 -11.61
CA MET A 17 12.89 24.71 -10.95
C MET A 17 11.61 23.89 -11.16
N GLY A 18 10.46 24.56 -11.37
CA GLY A 18 9.16 23.91 -11.45
C GLY A 18 8.30 24.31 -12.64
N GLU A 19 8.89 25.04 -13.60
CA GLU A 19 8.22 25.55 -14.81
C GLU A 19 7.07 26.52 -14.54
N MET A 20 6.76 26.82 -13.26
CA MET A 20 5.73 27.79 -12.88
C MET A 20 6.06 28.46 -11.55
N ASP A 21 5.65 29.71 -11.39
CA ASP A 21 5.75 30.45 -10.13
C ASP A 21 4.56 30.14 -9.23
N TYR A 22 4.81 30.00 -7.92
CA TYR A 22 3.74 29.76 -6.94
C TYR A 22 3.13 31.11 -6.51
N THR A 23 2.06 31.50 -7.17
CA THR A 23 1.36 32.78 -6.94
C THR A 23 0.13 32.57 -6.03
N ASP A 24 -0.59 33.67 -5.75
CA ASP A 24 -1.81 33.59 -4.94
C ASP A 24 -2.92 32.77 -5.60
N GLN A 25 -2.82 32.45 -6.91
CA GLN A 25 -3.78 31.61 -7.62
C GLN A 25 -3.56 30.12 -7.36
N GLU A 26 -2.31 29.71 -7.12
CA GLU A 26 -1.93 28.32 -6.83
C GLU A 26 -2.00 28.00 -5.33
N LYS A 27 -2.05 29.03 -4.46
CA LYS A 27 -2.11 28.84 -3.00
C LYS A 27 -3.35 28.07 -2.57
N LEU A 28 -3.11 27.18 -1.62
CA LEU A 28 -4.18 26.44 -0.96
C LEU A 28 -4.85 27.30 0.10
N TYR A 29 -6.14 27.47 0.02
CA TYR A 29 -6.95 28.22 0.97
C TYR A 29 -7.82 27.29 1.81
N PHE A 30 -8.00 27.66 3.07
CA PHE A 30 -8.80 26.88 4.00
C PHE A 30 -10.30 27.04 3.69
N GLY A 31 -10.91 25.96 3.20
CA GLY A 31 -12.34 25.97 2.83
C GLY A 31 -13.30 25.47 3.89
N ALA A 32 -12.82 24.79 4.94
CA ALA A 32 -13.67 24.18 5.95
C ALA A 32 -13.89 25.11 7.13
N ALA A 33 -14.83 26.04 7.02
CA ALA A 33 -15.13 27.07 8.03
C ALA A 33 -15.53 26.53 9.41
N TYR A 34 -15.88 25.24 9.51
CA TYR A 34 -16.26 24.58 10.76
C TYR A 34 -15.08 24.12 11.62
N TYR A 35 -13.84 24.17 11.11
CA TYR A 35 -12.66 23.86 11.92
C TYR A 35 -12.25 25.05 12.77
N THR A 36 -12.19 24.87 14.08
CA THR A 36 -11.63 25.86 15.01
C THR A 36 -10.12 25.69 15.06
N PRO A 37 -9.31 26.73 14.78
CA PRO A 37 -7.88 26.69 15.01
C PRO A 37 -7.60 26.34 16.46
N ALA A 38 -6.81 25.31 16.71
CA ALA A 38 -6.40 24.91 18.05
C ALA A 38 -4.87 24.88 18.14
N ALA A 39 -4.35 25.42 19.22
CA ALA A 39 -2.92 25.34 19.54
C ALA A 39 -2.46 23.89 19.65
N GLY A 40 -1.21 23.60 19.28
CA GLY A 40 -0.62 22.25 19.34
C GLY A 40 -0.96 21.36 18.15
N ARG A 41 -1.49 21.90 17.06
CA ARG A 41 -1.76 21.18 15.79
C ARG A 41 -0.86 21.65 14.66
N GLU A 42 0.35 21.96 15.00
CA GLU A 42 1.36 22.40 14.05
C GLU A 42 1.86 21.24 13.20
N THR A 43 2.41 21.58 12.04
CA THR A 43 3.07 20.59 11.19
C THR A 43 4.43 20.24 11.82
N GLU A 44 4.65 18.96 12.09
CA GLU A 44 5.89 18.44 12.62
C GLU A 44 6.76 17.89 11.49
N LEU A 45 8.04 18.27 11.48
CA LEU A 45 9.06 17.66 10.62
C LEU A 45 9.99 16.80 11.47
N HIS A 46 9.98 15.50 11.22
CA HIS A 46 10.86 14.55 11.89
C HIS A 46 11.93 14.05 10.92
N VAL A 47 13.19 14.21 11.31
CA VAL A 47 14.36 13.70 10.55
C VAL A 47 14.89 12.46 11.27
N VAL A 48 14.81 11.30 10.60
CA VAL A 48 15.30 10.03 11.13
C VAL A 48 16.69 9.77 10.53
N SER A 49 17.74 9.86 11.36
CA SER A 49 19.09 9.47 10.98
C SER A 49 19.28 7.98 11.20
N VAL A 50 19.84 7.30 10.19
CA VAL A 50 20.22 5.89 10.26
C VAL A 50 21.72 5.84 10.12
N GLU A 51 22.42 5.45 11.20
CA GLU A 51 23.85 5.21 11.14
C GLU A 51 24.11 3.86 10.48
N ASP A 52 24.93 3.85 9.44
CA ASP A 52 25.39 2.64 8.77
C ASP A 52 26.41 1.91 9.68
N THR A 53 25.94 1.16 10.65
CA THR A 53 26.77 0.21 11.38
C THR A 53 26.77 -1.12 10.63
N PRO A 54 27.94 -1.72 10.34
CA PRO A 54 28.05 -2.93 9.49
C PRO A 54 27.21 -4.12 9.95
N ASP A 55 26.91 -4.22 11.24
CA ASP A 55 26.19 -5.36 11.83
C ASP A 55 24.67 -5.16 12.02
N GLN A 56 24.13 -3.96 11.81
CA GLN A 56 22.72 -3.66 12.00
C GLN A 56 22.21 -2.56 11.04
N ALA A 57 22.46 -2.70 9.75
CA ALA A 57 21.85 -1.84 8.75
C ALA A 57 20.33 -2.03 8.76
N LEU A 58 19.64 -1.32 9.64
CA LEU A 58 18.20 -1.12 9.53
C LEU A 58 17.97 -0.44 8.18
N ASP A 59 17.23 -1.12 7.30
CA ASP A 59 16.76 -0.47 6.10
C ASP A 59 16.08 0.86 6.48
N ARG A 60 16.43 1.93 5.74
CA ARG A 60 15.87 3.28 5.96
C ARG A 60 14.33 3.26 6.04
N THR A 61 13.70 2.41 5.26
CA THR A 61 12.26 2.20 5.28
C THR A 61 11.79 1.61 6.61
N GLU A 62 12.54 0.65 7.17
CA GLU A 62 12.19 0.06 8.47
C GLU A 62 12.36 1.06 9.61
N ALA A 63 13.41 1.87 9.58
CA ALA A 63 13.63 2.93 10.57
C ALA A 63 12.48 3.96 10.55
N GLN A 64 12.10 4.42 9.36
CA GLN A 64 10.95 5.31 9.18
C GLN A 64 9.65 4.68 9.69
N ALA A 65 9.39 3.42 9.32
CA ALA A 65 8.17 2.71 9.73
C ALA A 65 8.08 2.55 11.25
N ARG A 66 9.18 2.18 11.90
CA ARG A 66 9.26 2.06 13.36
C ARG A 66 9.05 3.40 14.06
N PHE A 67 9.68 4.47 13.56
CA PHE A 67 9.47 5.80 14.10
C PHE A 67 8.01 6.23 13.96
N THR A 68 7.44 6.08 12.78
CA THR A 68 6.03 6.43 12.52
C THR A 68 5.08 5.65 13.43
N ALA A 69 5.28 4.34 13.57
CA ALA A 69 4.44 3.51 14.45
C ALA A 69 4.50 3.97 15.91
N ARG A 70 5.69 4.29 16.44
CA ARG A 70 5.85 4.82 17.81
C ARG A 70 5.20 6.18 17.98
N ARG A 71 5.34 7.09 16.99
CA ARG A 71 4.69 8.41 17.07
C ARG A 71 3.16 8.28 17.07
N ILE A 72 2.62 7.40 16.25
CA ILE A 72 1.18 7.10 16.25
C ILE A 72 0.76 6.50 17.59
N ARG A 73 1.52 5.54 18.15
CA ARG A 73 1.24 4.96 19.47
C ARG A 73 1.19 6.04 20.54
N GLN A 74 2.18 6.95 20.54
CA GLN A 74 2.23 8.08 21.46
C GLN A 74 0.98 8.95 21.35
N LEU A 75 0.56 9.34 20.14
CA LEU A 75 -0.64 10.16 19.93
C LEU A 75 -1.91 9.47 20.46
N LEU A 76 -2.01 8.14 20.29
CA LEU A 76 -3.12 7.34 20.79
C LEU A 76 -3.13 7.28 22.33
N ASP A 77 -1.97 7.09 22.94
CA ASP A 77 -1.82 7.00 24.41
C ASP A 77 -2.06 8.35 25.09
N GLU A 78 -1.60 9.44 24.48
CA GLU A 78 -1.86 10.83 24.93
C GLU A 78 -3.31 11.27 24.69
N LYS A 79 -4.10 10.44 23.98
CA LYS A 79 -5.48 10.78 23.59
C LYS A 79 -5.55 12.11 22.85
N PHE A 80 -4.65 12.29 21.88
CA PHE A 80 -4.55 13.55 21.14
C PHE A 80 -5.92 14.00 20.64
N PRO A 81 -6.33 15.26 20.90
CA PRO A 81 -7.67 15.71 20.59
C PRO A 81 -7.85 15.96 19.08
N VAL A 82 -8.84 15.32 18.48
CA VAL A 82 -9.27 15.54 17.09
C VAL A 82 -10.71 16.05 17.05
N GLN A 83 -11.03 16.82 16.02
CA GLN A 83 -12.37 17.35 15.87
C GLN A 83 -13.31 16.27 15.29
N ALA A 84 -14.44 16.07 15.97
CA ALA A 84 -15.49 15.17 15.55
C ALA A 84 -16.75 15.99 15.21
N GLY A 85 -16.90 16.36 13.94
CA GLY A 85 -18.01 17.21 13.51
C GLY A 85 -17.91 18.67 13.97
N GLU A 86 -19.02 19.38 13.98
CA GLU A 86 -19.07 20.81 14.30
C GLU A 86 -18.79 21.05 15.81
N GLY A 87 -17.56 21.47 16.11
CA GLY A 87 -17.18 21.97 17.44
C GLY A 87 -16.92 20.93 18.53
N ALA A 88 -17.18 19.65 18.29
CA ALA A 88 -16.90 18.59 19.26
C ALA A 88 -15.47 18.07 19.12
N MET A 89 -14.80 17.88 20.25
CA MET A 89 -13.46 17.29 20.32
C MET A 89 -13.54 15.89 20.93
N ARG A 90 -12.79 14.93 20.37
CA ARG A 90 -12.64 13.58 20.91
C ARG A 90 -11.18 13.11 20.83
N PRO A 91 -10.80 12.10 21.61
CA PRO A 91 -9.52 11.43 21.43
C PRO A 91 -9.35 10.86 20.00
N VAL A 92 -8.13 10.95 19.50
CA VAL A 92 -7.75 10.33 18.21
C VAL A 92 -7.93 8.82 18.27
N ARG A 93 -8.32 8.23 17.14
CA ARG A 93 -8.44 6.80 16.92
C ARG A 93 -7.56 6.38 15.75
N PRO A 94 -7.20 5.10 15.62
CA PRO A 94 -6.42 4.63 14.46
C PRO A 94 -7.04 5.01 13.11
N GLU A 95 -8.35 5.00 13.01
CA GLU A 95 -9.13 5.35 11.80
C GLU A 95 -9.02 6.83 11.38
N ASP A 96 -8.55 7.70 12.28
CA ASP A 96 -8.35 9.13 12.00
C ASP A 96 -6.97 9.41 11.40
N ILE A 97 -6.08 8.41 11.36
CA ILE A 97 -4.69 8.58 11.00
C ILE A 97 -4.43 7.95 9.63
N VAL A 98 -3.88 8.74 8.73
CA VAL A 98 -3.54 8.30 7.38
C VAL A 98 -2.04 8.45 7.15
N ILE A 99 -1.40 7.40 6.64
CA ILE A 99 0.00 7.42 6.22
C ILE A 99 0.03 7.54 4.69
N LEU A 100 0.53 8.66 4.19
CA LEU A 100 0.67 8.88 2.76
C LEU A 100 2.10 8.60 2.33
N MET A 101 2.26 7.84 1.26
CA MET A 101 3.56 7.46 0.70
C MET A 101 3.54 7.61 -0.82
N ARG A 102 4.66 8.08 -1.40
CA ARG A 102 4.79 8.22 -2.85
C ARG A 102 4.73 6.87 -3.58
N SER A 103 5.26 5.80 -2.97
CA SER A 103 5.32 4.44 -3.54
C SER A 103 4.89 3.43 -2.47
N PRO A 104 3.58 3.24 -2.24
CA PRO A 104 3.08 2.40 -1.15
C PRO A 104 3.40 0.91 -1.38
N ARG A 105 3.28 0.36 -2.61
CA ARG A 105 3.39 -1.07 -2.91
C ARG A 105 4.61 -1.76 -2.30
N SER A 106 5.81 -1.18 -2.46
CA SER A 106 7.05 -1.78 -1.95
C SER A 106 7.27 -1.57 -0.44
N ARG A 107 6.60 -0.60 0.19
CA ARG A 107 6.84 -0.18 1.58
C ARG A 107 5.72 -0.55 2.53
N MET A 108 4.52 -0.78 2.02
CA MET A 108 3.32 -1.03 2.81
C MET A 108 3.51 -2.15 3.83
N GLN A 109 4.08 -3.28 3.41
CA GLN A 109 4.29 -4.43 4.28
C GLN A 109 5.20 -4.11 5.47
N THR A 110 6.23 -3.28 5.27
CA THR A 110 7.14 -2.85 6.34
C THR A 110 6.42 -1.96 7.36
N PHE A 111 5.59 -1.02 6.87
CA PHE A 111 4.78 -0.16 7.75
C PHE A 111 3.70 -0.96 8.49
N THR A 112 3.00 -1.86 7.82
CA THR A 112 1.99 -2.72 8.46
C THR A 112 2.60 -3.57 9.57
N ARG A 113 3.79 -4.15 9.35
CA ARG A 113 4.51 -4.90 10.40
C ARG A 113 4.93 -4.03 11.58
N ALA A 114 5.40 -2.80 11.30
CA ALA A 114 5.80 -1.88 12.35
C ALA A 114 4.59 -1.45 13.21
N LEU A 115 3.45 -1.14 12.58
CA LEU A 115 2.20 -0.81 13.27
C LEU A 115 1.66 -1.99 14.08
N ALA A 116 1.70 -3.20 13.53
CA ALA A 116 1.28 -4.41 14.23
C ALA A 116 2.13 -4.70 15.49
N ARG A 117 3.44 -4.41 15.46
CA ARG A 117 4.32 -4.52 16.63
C ARG A 117 3.91 -3.57 17.77
N GLU A 118 3.39 -2.40 17.44
CA GLU A 118 2.87 -1.43 18.41
C GLU A 118 1.38 -1.69 18.74
N GLY A 119 0.78 -2.79 18.25
CA GLY A 119 -0.62 -3.11 18.48
C GLY A 119 -1.61 -2.15 17.82
N ILE A 120 -1.21 -1.48 16.73
CA ILE A 120 -2.06 -0.52 16.02
C ILE A 120 -2.69 -1.25 14.81
N PRO A 121 -4.03 -1.32 14.73
CA PRO A 121 -4.71 -1.88 13.57
C PRO A 121 -4.46 -1.01 12.34
N CYS A 122 -4.13 -1.64 11.22
CA CYS A 122 -3.88 -0.96 9.95
C CYS A 122 -4.73 -1.58 8.86
N GLY A 123 -5.53 -0.78 8.18
CA GLY A 123 -6.17 -1.13 6.92
C GLY A 123 -5.30 -0.63 5.77
N SER A 124 -4.86 -1.51 4.88
CA SER A 124 -4.29 -1.09 3.62
C SER A 124 -5.44 -0.72 2.68
N GLY A 125 -5.44 0.51 2.14
CA GLY A 125 -6.40 0.92 1.11
C GLY A 125 -6.21 0.21 -0.24
N GLU A 126 -5.13 -0.56 -0.40
CA GLU A 126 -4.96 -1.49 -1.51
C GLU A 126 -5.55 -2.83 -1.07
N SER A 127 -6.70 -3.19 -1.60
CA SER A 127 -7.04 -4.59 -1.73
C SER A 127 -5.87 -5.28 -2.45
N GLU A 128 -5.36 -6.39 -1.93
CA GLU A 128 -4.60 -7.33 -2.75
C GLU A 128 -5.31 -7.38 -4.09
N ASP A 129 -4.53 -7.26 -5.17
CA ASP A 129 -5.12 -7.22 -6.51
C ASP A 129 -6.08 -8.40 -6.61
N PHE A 130 -7.37 -8.12 -6.63
CA PHE A 130 -8.44 -9.13 -6.59
C PHE A 130 -8.16 -10.25 -7.59
N PHE A 131 -7.61 -9.88 -8.75
CA PHE A 131 -7.26 -10.83 -9.80
C PHE A 131 -6.00 -11.66 -9.53
N SER A 132 -5.15 -11.27 -8.58
CA SER A 132 -3.97 -12.06 -8.18
C SER A 132 -4.24 -13.06 -7.05
N ALA A 133 -5.44 -13.03 -6.47
CA ALA A 133 -5.86 -14.06 -5.52
C ALA A 133 -5.92 -15.43 -6.24
N MET A 134 -5.34 -16.46 -5.60
CA MET A 134 -5.25 -17.81 -6.21
C MET A 134 -6.62 -18.34 -6.64
N GLU A 135 -7.65 -18.10 -5.84
CA GLU A 135 -9.02 -18.54 -6.10
C GLU A 135 -9.58 -17.90 -7.36
N ILE A 136 -9.28 -16.62 -7.58
CA ILE A 136 -9.72 -15.86 -8.75
C ILE A 136 -8.92 -16.31 -9.98
N ALA A 137 -7.59 -16.44 -9.87
CA ALA A 137 -6.75 -16.93 -10.95
C ALA A 137 -7.18 -18.32 -11.43
N VAL A 138 -7.50 -19.24 -10.51
CA VAL A 138 -8.03 -20.57 -10.85
C VAL A 138 -9.41 -20.48 -11.52
N THR A 139 -10.27 -19.59 -11.04
CA THR A 139 -11.60 -19.40 -11.63
C THR A 139 -11.50 -18.82 -13.04
N VAL A 140 -10.63 -17.84 -13.27
CA VAL A 140 -10.38 -17.29 -14.60
C VAL A 140 -9.83 -18.38 -15.53
N SER A 141 -8.83 -19.15 -15.08
CA SER A 141 -8.29 -20.27 -15.87
C SER A 141 -9.37 -21.33 -16.18
N LEU A 142 -10.29 -21.59 -15.27
CA LEU A 142 -11.43 -22.49 -15.54
C LEU A 142 -12.34 -21.94 -16.63
N LEU A 143 -12.64 -20.65 -16.62
CA LEU A 143 -13.45 -20.02 -17.68
C LEU A 143 -12.72 -20.03 -19.03
N GLU A 144 -11.41 -19.80 -19.03
CA GLU A 144 -10.57 -19.87 -20.23
C GLU A 144 -10.59 -21.25 -20.87
N ILE A 145 -10.50 -22.34 -20.09
CA ILE A 145 -10.58 -23.70 -20.65
C ILE A 145 -11.99 -24.13 -21.06
N VAL A 146 -13.03 -23.50 -20.50
CA VAL A 146 -14.43 -23.69 -20.97
C VAL A 146 -14.62 -23.06 -22.35
N ASP A 147 -14.03 -21.88 -22.58
CA ASP A 147 -14.05 -21.18 -23.86
C ASP A 147 -13.15 -21.90 -24.89
N ASN A 148 -11.90 -22.19 -24.51
CA ASN A 148 -10.95 -22.89 -25.36
C ASN A 148 -10.15 -23.94 -24.57
N PRO A 149 -10.52 -25.25 -24.67
CA PRO A 149 -9.85 -26.33 -23.93
C PRO A 149 -8.45 -26.68 -24.41
N ARG A 150 -7.97 -26.07 -25.50
CA ARG A 150 -6.63 -26.33 -26.07
C ARG A 150 -5.54 -25.44 -25.50
N GLN A 151 -5.83 -24.64 -24.49
CA GLN A 151 -4.85 -23.79 -23.81
C GLN A 151 -4.16 -24.56 -22.68
N ASP A 152 -2.91 -24.94 -22.87
CA ASP A 152 -2.15 -25.77 -21.90
C ASP A 152 -1.94 -25.07 -20.56
N VAL A 153 -1.63 -23.76 -20.56
CA VAL A 153 -1.31 -23.04 -19.32
C VAL A 153 -2.52 -22.95 -18.37
N PRO A 154 -3.71 -22.46 -18.81
CA PRO A 154 -4.91 -22.48 -17.97
C PRO A 154 -5.32 -23.89 -17.56
N LEU A 155 -5.23 -24.86 -18.48
CA LEU A 155 -5.57 -26.26 -18.20
C LEU A 155 -4.70 -26.84 -17.09
N ILE A 156 -3.38 -26.68 -17.16
CA ILE A 156 -2.45 -27.12 -16.12
C ILE A 156 -2.76 -26.37 -14.80
N GLY A 157 -3.05 -25.09 -14.86
CA GLY A 157 -3.43 -24.30 -13.69
C GLY A 157 -4.63 -24.88 -12.96
N VAL A 158 -5.70 -25.21 -13.67
CA VAL A 158 -6.90 -25.85 -13.10
C VAL A 158 -6.63 -27.26 -12.59
N LEU A 159 -5.91 -28.08 -13.36
CA LEU A 159 -5.60 -29.45 -12.97
C LEU A 159 -4.73 -29.54 -11.72
N ARG A 160 -3.86 -28.57 -11.49
CA ARG A 160 -3.04 -28.46 -10.26
C ARG A 160 -3.74 -27.80 -9.08
N SER A 161 -4.83 -27.10 -9.33
CA SER A 161 -5.57 -26.38 -8.30
C SER A 161 -6.23 -27.34 -7.30
N PRO A 162 -6.67 -26.83 -6.13
CA PRO A 162 -7.44 -27.61 -5.15
C PRO A 162 -8.73 -28.23 -5.71
N LEU A 163 -9.25 -27.72 -6.84
CA LEU A 163 -10.45 -28.29 -7.49
C LEU A 163 -10.23 -29.69 -8.03
N VAL A 164 -9.02 -29.99 -8.56
CA VAL A 164 -8.69 -31.28 -9.16
C VAL A 164 -7.57 -31.98 -8.40
N GLY A 165 -6.54 -31.26 -7.98
CA GLY A 165 -5.50 -31.74 -7.07
C GLY A 165 -4.46 -32.65 -7.70
N LEU A 166 -4.23 -32.60 -9.01
CA LEU A 166 -3.21 -33.43 -9.65
C LEU A 166 -1.78 -33.00 -9.27
N SER A 167 -0.94 -33.97 -8.96
CA SER A 167 0.49 -33.72 -8.72
C SER A 167 1.25 -33.50 -10.03
N PRO A 168 2.43 -32.85 -9.99
CA PRO A 168 3.28 -32.69 -11.16
C PRO A 168 3.61 -34.02 -11.86
N ASN A 169 3.82 -35.10 -11.08
CA ASN A 169 4.13 -36.44 -11.63
C ASN A 169 2.95 -37.05 -12.37
N GLN A 170 1.71 -36.82 -11.89
CA GLN A 170 0.50 -37.27 -12.58
C GLN A 170 0.28 -36.52 -13.88
N LEU A 171 0.52 -35.21 -13.89
CA LEU A 171 0.45 -34.43 -15.14
C LEU A 171 1.51 -34.86 -16.15
N ALA A 172 2.74 -35.11 -15.71
CA ALA A 172 3.80 -35.64 -16.56
C ALA A 172 3.44 -37.03 -17.13
N ALA A 173 2.84 -37.91 -16.32
CA ALA A 173 2.37 -39.22 -16.78
C ALA A 173 1.26 -39.10 -17.84
N ILE A 174 0.31 -38.18 -17.68
CA ILE A 174 -0.73 -37.89 -18.66
C ILE A 174 -0.08 -37.45 -20.00
N ARG A 175 0.89 -36.54 -19.93
CA ARG A 175 1.60 -36.06 -21.12
C ARG A 175 2.37 -37.17 -21.85
N ALA A 176 2.99 -38.07 -21.10
CA ALA A 176 3.78 -39.18 -21.66
C ALA A 176 2.93 -40.25 -22.37
N VAL A 177 1.63 -40.32 -22.10
CA VAL A 177 0.71 -41.29 -22.73
C VAL A 177 0.17 -40.77 -24.08
N LEU A 178 0.29 -39.46 -24.37
CA LEU A 178 -0.15 -38.90 -25.64
C LEU A 178 0.78 -39.40 -26.76
N PRO A 179 0.24 -39.97 -27.88
CA PRO A 179 1.05 -40.43 -29.01
C PRO A 179 1.87 -39.29 -29.59
N GLU A 180 3.11 -39.61 -29.97
CA GLU A 180 3.99 -38.69 -30.71
C GLU A 180 3.29 -38.25 -31.99
N GLY A 181 2.90 -36.99 -32.07
CA GLY A 181 2.23 -36.43 -33.25
C GLY A 181 1.23 -35.30 -32.95
N HIS A 182 0.93 -35.03 -31.69
CA HIS A 182 -0.01 -33.97 -31.28
C HIS A 182 0.67 -32.72 -30.63
N SER A 183 2.01 -32.64 -30.73
CA SER A 183 2.76 -31.59 -30.00
C SER A 183 2.82 -30.23 -30.70
N ASP A 184 2.41 -30.08 -31.97
CA ASP A 184 2.74 -28.88 -32.75
C ASP A 184 1.53 -28.06 -33.24
N ALA A 185 0.35 -28.24 -32.69
CA ALA A 185 -0.84 -27.53 -33.16
C ALA A 185 -1.37 -26.48 -32.18
N ALA A 186 -0.54 -26.00 -31.21
CA ALA A 186 -0.92 -24.97 -30.25
C ALA A 186 0.27 -24.04 -29.91
N LEU A 187 0.76 -23.31 -30.92
CA LEU A 187 1.48 -22.05 -30.76
C LEU A 187 0.74 -20.96 -31.50
#